data_6de8e921adeb109d7c2784468f053b57
#
_entry.id   6de8e921adeb109d7c2784468f053b57
#
_cell.length_a   1.000
_cell.length_b   1.000
_cell.length_c   1.000
_cell.angle_alpha   90.00
_cell.angle_beta   90.00
_cell.angle_gamma   90.00
#
_symmetry.space_group_name_H-M   'P 1'
#
loop_
_entity.id
_entity.type
_entity.pdbx_description
1 polymer ?
#
loop_
_entity_poly.entity_id
_entity_poly.type
_entity_poly.pdbx_seq_one_letter_code
_entity_poly.pdbx_strand_id
1 'polypeptide(L)'
;LRNGPNPRRPTDHWFVGDGMIHGVHLEGGRARWYRNRWVRTDSFDNDFPVYNPDGTRNLRSSVANTHVINHAGRTLALVESSLPYEITTELKTVGAYDFNGRLTDSMTAHPKICPVTGELHFFGYGSIFKPHVTYHRADANGELTINRPVDVPALTMMHDFALTAGHVLFLDLPIVFNLDIAIKGEGMPYRWDDDYGARLGVLRRDDPFGEIRWFDIEPCYVFHVANAYDDADSIVLQAV
;
A
#
# COMPACT_ATOMS: atom_id res chain seq x y z
N LEU A 1 -12.10 1.01 -5.76
CA LEU A 1 -11.77 0.58 -7.12
C LEU A 1 -12.40 -0.75 -7.45
N ARG A 2 -12.69 -0.99 -8.70
CA ARG A 2 -13.18 -2.27 -9.21
C ARG A 2 -12.29 -2.70 -10.35
N ASN A 3 -11.86 -3.95 -10.30
CA ASN A 3 -11.16 -4.57 -11.42
C ASN A 3 -12.07 -4.58 -12.64
N GLY A 4 -11.47 -4.60 -13.80
CA GLY A 4 -12.18 -4.94 -15.00
C GLY A 4 -12.89 -6.30 -14.88
N PRO A 5 -13.78 -6.62 -15.79
CA PRO A 5 -14.63 -7.79 -15.68
C PRO A 5 -13.84 -9.11 -15.58
N ASN A 6 -12.60 -9.14 -16.05
CA ASN A 6 -11.76 -10.33 -16.01
C ASN A 6 -10.27 -9.97 -15.90
N PRO A 7 -9.45 -10.81 -15.27
CA PRO A 7 -8.01 -10.75 -15.42
C PRO A 7 -7.64 -10.91 -16.91
N ARG A 8 -6.49 -10.37 -17.32
CA ARG A 8 -6.06 -10.39 -18.74
C ARG A 8 -5.92 -11.80 -19.30
N ARG A 9 -5.57 -12.76 -18.45
CA ARG A 9 -5.45 -14.19 -18.79
C ARG A 9 -6.34 -15.00 -17.85
N PRO A 10 -6.95 -16.11 -18.31
CA PRO A 10 -7.78 -16.96 -17.43
C PRO A 10 -7.04 -17.56 -16.24
N THR A 11 -5.72 -17.65 -16.32
CA THR A 11 -4.82 -18.15 -15.26
C THR A 11 -4.34 -17.08 -14.31
N ASP A 12 -4.60 -15.80 -14.59
CA ASP A 12 -4.15 -14.72 -13.74
C ASP A 12 -4.97 -14.68 -12.44
N HIS A 13 -4.31 -14.29 -11.35
CA HIS A 13 -4.98 -14.08 -10.08
C HIS A 13 -5.91 -12.85 -10.17
N TRP A 14 -7.02 -12.87 -9.43
CA TRP A 14 -8.01 -11.78 -9.41
C TRP A 14 -7.40 -10.41 -9.12
N PHE A 15 -6.36 -10.37 -8.29
CA PHE A 15 -5.74 -9.12 -7.86
C PHE A 15 -4.86 -8.47 -8.92
N VAL A 16 -4.57 -9.14 -10.02
CA VAL A 16 -3.76 -8.58 -11.11
C VAL A 16 -4.57 -7.96 -12.26
N GLY A 17 -5.89 -7.89 -12.13
CA GLY A 17 -6.74 -7.19 -13.12
C GLY A 17 -6.57 -5.68 -13.07
N ASP A 18 -6.64 -5.03 -14.23
CA ASP A 18 -6.52 -3.56 -14.33
C ASP A 18 -7.59 -2.83 -13.52
N GLY A 19 -7.21 -1.68 -12.94
CA GLY A 19 -8.09 -0.86 -12.13
C GLY A 19 -9.13 -0.11 -12.96
N MET A 20 -10.39 -0.16 -12.53
CA MET A 20 -11.48 0.66 -13.06
C MET A 20 -12.07 1.52 -11.96
N ILE A 21 -12.07 2.83 -12.16
CA ILE A 21 -12.58 3.81 -11.20
C ILE A 21 -14.05 4.10 -11.52
N HIS A 22 -14.82 4.28 -10.47
CA HIS A 22 -16.23 4.69 -10.54
C HIS A 22 -16.40 6.01 -9.77
N GLY A 23 -17.04 6.98 -10.39
CA GLY A 23 -17.38 8.27 -9.78
C GLY A 23 -18.86 8.57 -9.93
N VAL A 24 -19.44 9.14 -8.87
CA VAL A 24 -20.80 9.66 -8.87
C VAL A 24 -20.74 11.11 -8.39
N HIS A 25 -21.29 12.03 -9.18
CA HIS A 25 -21.46 13.42 -8.76
C HIS A 25 -22.80 13.57 -8.05
N LEU A 26 -22.76 14.00 -6.79
CA LEU A 26 -23.95 14.27 -5.99
C LEU A 26 -24.12 15.77 -5.80
N GLU A 27 -25.31 16.28 -6.10
CA GLU A 27 -25.69 17.68 -5.92
C GLU A 27 -27.13 17.78 -5.46
N GLY A 28 -27.41 18.49 -4.36
CA GLY A 28 -28.75 18.65 -3.80
C GLY A 28 -29.42 17.31 -3.48
N GLY A 29 -28.66 16.30 -2.97
CA GLY A 29 -29.16 14.96 -2.64
C GLY A 29 -29.48 14.08 -3.85
N ARG A 30 -29.10 14.48 -5.05
CA ARG A 30 -29.35 13.72 -6.29
C ARG A 30 -28.04 13.38 -7.02
N ALA A 31 -27.98 12.17 -7.59
CA ALA A 31 -26.92 11.79 -8.50
C ALA A 31 -27.12 12.52 -9.85
N ARG A 32 -26.18 13.39 -10.21
CA ARG A 32 -26.19 14.16 -11.46
C ARG A 32 -25.59 13.39 -12.61
N TRP A 33 -24.50 12.66 -12.33
CA TRP A 33 -23.90 11.75 -13.30
C TRP A 33 -23.21 10.61 -12.58
N TYR A 34 -23.06 9.49 -13.30
CA TYR A 34 -22.19 8.38 -13.00
C TYR A 34 -21.20 8.22 -14.14
N ARG A 35 -19.94 7.93 -13.81
CA ARG A 35 -18.89 7.69 -14.78
C ARG A 35 -17.97 6.60 -14.29
N ASN A 36 -17.48 5.77 -15.21
CA ASN A 36 -16.40 4.85 -14.94
C ASN A 36 -15.31 4.96 -16.01
N ARG A 37 -14.06 4.71 -15.60
CA ARG A 37 -12.90 4.73 -16.49
C ARG A 37 -11.85 3.76 -15.98
N TRP A 38 -11.12 3.18 -16.92
CA TRP A 38 -9.89 2.47 -16.62
C TRP A 38 -8.82 3.44 -16.10
N VAL A 39 -8.03 2.99 -15.12
CA VAL A 39 -6.76 3.64 -14.79
C VAL A 39 -5.76 3.17 -15.83
N ARG A 40 -5.38 4.04 -16.74
CA ARG A 40 -4.42 3.73 -17.78
C ARG A 40 -3.01 3.89 -17.23
N THR A 41 -2.58 2.86 -16.52
CA THR A 41 -1.19 2.76 -16.02
C THR A 41 -0.25 2.44 -17.17
N ASP A 42 1.06 2.53 -16.94
CA ASP A 42 2.05 2.15 -17.96
C ASP A 42 1.92 0.68 -18.37
N SER A 43 1.40 -0.16 -17.46
CA SER A 43 1.15 -1.58 -17.72
C SER A 43 -0.19 -1.86 -18.42
N PHE A 44 -1.06 -0.86 -18.58
CA PHE A 44 -2.42 -1.09 -19.09
C PHE A 44 -2.44 -1.61 -20.53
N ASP A 45 -1.67 -0.99 -21.40
CA ASP A 45 -1.61 -1.31 -22.82
C ASP A 45 -0.30 -2.06 -23.19
N ASN A 46 0.58 -2.33 -22.22
CA ASN A 46 1.92 -2.90 -22.44
C ASN A 46 2.22 -4.05 -21.48
N ASP A 47 3.00 -5.00 -21.92
CA ASP A 47 3.59 -6.02 -21.03
C ASP A 47 4.76 -5.37 -20.26
N PHE A 48 4.46 -4.88 -19.07
CA PHE A 48 5.43 -4.23 -18.19
C PHE A 48 5.91 -5.25 -17.15
N PRO A 49 7.19 -5.60 -17.11
CA PRO A 49 7.70 -6.55 -16.14
C PRO A 49 7.61 -5.97 -14.72
N VAL A 50 7.25 -6.82 -13.77
CA VAL A 50 7.17 -6.48 -12.33
C VAL A 50 8.55 -6.20 -11.75
N TYR A 51 9.58 -6.88 -12.27
CA TYR A 51 10.97 -6.69 -11.89
C TYR A 51 11.81 -6.30 -13.10
N ASN A 52 12.76 -5.42 -12.86
CA ASN A 52 13.79 -5.08 -13.82
C ASN A 52 14.80 -6.23 -13.99
N PRO A 53 15.63 -6.23 -15.05
CA PRO A 53 16.65 -7.28 -15.28
C PRO A 53 17.67 -7.44 -14.14
N ASP A 54 17.89 -6.39 -13.34
CA ASP A 54 18.77 -6.39 -12.18
C ASP A 54 18.11 -6.91 -10.88
N GLY A 55 16.85 -7.34 -10.97
CA GLY A 55 16.03 -7.82 -9.84
C GLY A 55 15.38 -6.72 -9.01
N THR A 56 15.60 -5.44 -9.33
CA THR A 56 14.89 -4.35 -8.65
C THR A 56 13.42 -4.30 -9.07
N ARG A 57 12.57 -3.78 -8.19
CA ARG A 57 11.15 -3.61 -8.48
C ARG A 57 10.95 -2.54 -9.54
N ASN A 58 10.16 -2.85 -10.57
CA ASN A 58 9.69 -1.83 -11.50
C ASN A 58 8.47 -1.12 -10.90
N LEU A 59 8.70 0.01 -10.24
CA LEU A 59 7.66 0.76 -9.52
C LEU A 59 6.57 1.33 -10.42
N ARG A 60 6.77 1.40 -11.74
CA ARG A 60 5.77 1.82 -12.71
C ARG A 60 4.89 0.66 -13.21
N SER A 61 5.27 -0.59 -12.91
CA SER A 61 4.45 -1.77 -13.17
C SER A 61 3.30 -1.82 -12.17
N SER A 62 2.14 -1.32 -12.56
CA SER A 62 0.99 -1.09 -11.70
C SER A 62 -0.31 -1.46 -12.38
N VAL A 63 -1.25 -1.98 -11.62
CA VAL A 63 -2.64 -2.15 -12.04
C VAL A 63 -3.58 -1.15 -11.38
N ALA A 64 -3.14 -0.41 -10.36
CA ALA A 64 -3.86 0.66 -9.65
C ALA A 64 -5.34 0.32 -9.37
N ASN A 65 -5.59 -0.87 -8.81
CA ASN A 65 -6.92 -1.49 -8.77
C ASN A 65 -7.54 -1.62 -7.38
N THR A 66 -6.85 -1.14 -6.32
CA THR A 66 -7.25 -1.47 -4.94
C THR A 66 -7.98 -0.32 -4.26
N HIS A 67 -7.44 0.88 -4.24
CA HIS A 67 -7.97 1.98 -3.46
C HIS A 67 -7.85 3.32 -4.20
N VAL A 68 -8.68 4.30 -3.82
CA VAL A 68 -8.58 5.70 -4.25
C VAL A 68 -8.57 6.60 -3.02
N ILE A 69 -7.57 7.46 -2.93
CA ILE A 69 -7.48 8.48 -1.87
C ILE A 69 -7.43 9.88 -2.46
N ASN A 70 -7.73 10.87 -1.63
CA ASN A 70 -7.44 12.27 -1.94
C ASN A 70 -6.48 12.81 -0.87
N HIS A 71 -5.37 13.40 -1.30
CA HIS A 71 -4.42 14.03 -0.40
C HIS A 71 -3.75 15.23 -1.11
N ALA A 72 -3.59 16.34 -0.41
CA ALA A 72 -2.95 17.56 -0.91
C ALA A 72 -3.50 18.01 -2.30
N GLY A 73 -4.81 17.91 -2.50
CA GLY A 73 -5.47 18.28 -3.76
C GLY A 73 -5.32 17.28 -4.91
N ARG A 74 -4.62 16.16 -4.71
CA ARG A 74 -4.44 15.07 -5.68
C ARG A 74 -5.37 13.93 -5.37
N THR A 75 -5.91 13.30 -6.40
CA THR A 75 -6.62 12.02 -6.29
C THR A 75 -5.72 10.91 -6.82
N LEU A 76 -5.43 9.92 -5.99
CA LEU A 76 -4.49 8.86 -6.29
C LEU A 76 -5.18 7.49 -6.29
N ALA A 77 -4.98 6.73 -7.36
CA ALA A 77 -5.36 5.33 -7.48
C ALA A 77 -4.18 4.45 -7.07
N LEU A 78 -4.41 3.49 -6.19
CA LEU A 78 -3.38 2.73 -5.48
C LEU A 78 -3.45 1.23 -5.78
N VAL A 79 -2.29 0.60 -5.67
CA VAL A 79 -2.06 -0.84 -5.49
C VAL A 79 -0.80 -1.03 -4.65
N GLU A 80 -0.68 -2.14 -3.93
CA GLU A 80 0.34 -2.28 -2.87
C GLU A 80 1.81 -2.20 -3.28
N SER A 81 2.13 -2.49 -4.52
CA SER A 81 3.49 -2.85 -4.90
C SER A 81 4.09 -1.98 -5.99
N SER A 82 3.55 -0.78 -6.18
CA SER A 82 4.02 0.17 -7.19
C SER A 82 3.80 1.62 -6.76
N LEU A 83 4.17 2.56 -7.62
CA LEU A 83 3.79 3.96 -7.45
C LEU A 83 2.27 4.13 -7.57
N PRO A 84 1.67 5.07 -6.83
CA PRO A 84 0.29 5.49 -7.05
C PRO A 84 0.15 6.18 -8.42
N TYR A 85 -1.06 6.16 -8.98
CA TYR A 85 -1.39 6.88 -10.21
C TYR A 85 -2.34 8.04 -9.93
N GLU A 86 -1.93 9.24 -10.35
CA GLU A 86 -2.78 10.43 -10.24
C GLU A 86 -3.90 10.38 -11.29
N ILE A 87 -5.10 10.76 -10.87
CA ILE A 87 -6.30 10.85 -11.69
C ILE A 87 -6.99 12.22 -11.52
N THR A 88 -7.62 12.71 -12.58
CA THR A 88 -8.39 13.96 -12.54
C THR A 88 -9.78 13.76 -11.92
N THR A 89 -10.49 14.85 -11.65
CA THR A 89 -11.91 14.85 -11.24
C THR A 89 -12.83 14.23 -12.29
N GLU A 90 -12.43 14.21 -13.56
CA GLU A 90 -13.13 13.54 -14.66
C GLU A 90 -12.73 12.07 -14.80
N LEU A 91 -11.96 11.52 -13.83
CA LEU A 91 -11.44 10.17 -13.77
C LEU A 91 -10.44 9.82 -14.90
N LYS A 92 -9.77 10.82 -15.49
CA LYS A 92 -8.71 10.60 -16.47
C LYS A 92 -7.39 10.32 -15.72
N THR A 93 -6.63 9.35 -16.18
CA THR A 93 -5.28 9.09 -15.65
C THR A 93 -4.34 10.23 -16.08
N VAL A 94 -3.61 10.80 -15.13
CA VAL A 94 -2.53 11.76 -15.36
C VAL A 94 -1.21 11.03 -15.56
N GLY A 95 -0.86 10.11 -14.66
CA GLY A 95 0.36 9.31 -14.69
C GLY A 95 0.79 8.80 -13.31
N ALA A 96 1.90 8.10 -13.27
CA ALA A 96 2.52 7.69 -12.02
C ALA A 96 2.97 8.92 -11.21
N TYR A 97 2.75 8.88 -9.89
CA TYR A 97 3.12 9.95 -8.98
C TYR A 97 4.15 9.46 -7.95
N ASP A 98 5.32 10.07 -7.97
CA ASP A 98 6.49 9.69 -7.18
C ASP A 98 6.88 10.73 -6.12
N PHE A 99 5.95 11.60 -5.73
CA PHE A 99 6.19 12.70 -4.79
C PHE A 99 7.38 13.59 -5.22
N ASN A 100 7.38 14.00 -6.49
CA ASN A 100 8.44 14.81 -7.11
C ASN A 100 9.83 14.13 -7.08
N GLY A 101 9.87 12.82 -7.34
CA GLY A 101 11.08 12.01 -7.36
C GLY A 101 11.59 11.59 -5.98
N ARG A 102 10.84 11.87 -4.90
CA ARG A 102 11.24 11.52 -3.53
C ARG A 102 10.81 10.12 -3.11
N LEU A 103 9.76 9.58 -3.72
CA LEU A 103 9.33 8.20 -3.46
C LEU A 103 10.10 7.25 -4.38
N THR A 104 11.03 6.53 -3.80
CA THR A 104 11.90 5.55 -4.48
C THR A 104 11.51 4.11 -4.16
N ASP A 105 10.34 3.91 -3.54
CA ASP A 105 9.76 2.62 -3.17
C ASP A 105 8.28 2.59 -3.55
N SER A 106 7.61 1.46 -3.32
CA SER A 106 6.19 1.30 -3.55
C SER A 106 5.35 2.05 -2.49
N MET A 107 4.06 2.17 -2.74
CA MET A 107 3.09 2.71 -1.78
C MET A 107 2.03 1.67 -1.47
N THR A 108 1.77 1.41 -0.18
CA THR A 108 0.65 0.55 0.25
C THR A 108 -0.68 1.01 -0.32
N ALA A 109 -1.60 0.08 -0.52
CA ALA A 109 -2.99 0.40 -0.89
C ALA A 109 -3.84 0.91 0.29
N HIS A 110 -3.33 0.81 1.52
CA HIS A 110 -4.03 1.17 2.76
C HIS A 110 -3.33 2.30 3.55
N PRO A 111 -2.98 3.44 2.90
CA PRO A 111 -2.38 4.57 3.62
C PRO A 111 -3.37 5.15 4.63
N LYS A 112 -2.85 5.85 5.64
CA LYS A 112 -3.65 6.52 6.66
C LYS A 112 -3.43 8.03 6.57
N ILE A 113 -4.52 8.79 6.52
CA ILE A 113 -4.47 10.25 6.61
C ILE A 113 -4.86 10.65 8.03
N CYS A 114 -3.95 11.34 8.72
CA CYS A 114 -4.23 11.86 10.04
C CYS A 114 -5.30 12.96 9.97
N PRO A 115 -6.47 12.80 10.61
CA PRO A 115 -7.54 13.80 10.51
C PRO A 115 -7.21 15.11 11.24
N VAL A 116 -6.19 15.12 12.09
CA VAL A 116 -5.78 16.29 12.87
C VAL A 116 -4.70 17.09 12.15
N THR A 117 -3.67 16.41 11.63
CA THR A 117 -2.50 17.08 11.02
C THR A 117 -2.57 17.13 9.49
N GLY A 118 -3.44 16.33 8.86
CA GLY A 118 -3.50 16.16 7.40
C GLY A 118 -2.33 15.37 6.82
N GLU A 119 -1.42 14.85 7.66
CA GLU A 119 -0.29 14.03 7.23
C GLU A 119 -0.78 12.71 6.61
N LEU A 120 -0.14 12.30 5.53
CA LEU A 120 -0.34 11.01 4.88
C LEU A 120 0.77 10.05 5.31
N HIS A 121 0.38 8.98 5.97
CA HIS A 121 1.26 7.91 6.42
C HIS A 121 1.08 6.68 5.54
N PHE A 122 2.17 6.10 5.10
CA PHE A 122 2.16 4.88 4.30
C PHE A 122 3.49 4.14 4.40
N PHE A 123 3.55 2.96 3.84
CA PHE A 123 4.80 2.22 3.68
C PHE A 123 4.87 1.61 2.28
N GLY A 124 6.07 1.29 1.83
CA GLY A 124 6.34 0.45 0.68
C GLY A 124 6.89 -0.89 1.11
N TYR A 125 6.58 -1.95 0.35
CA TYR A 125 7.17 -3.28 0.52
C TYR A 125 7.25 -4.03 -0.81
N GLY A 126 7.86 -5.20 -0.81
CA GLY A 126 7.97 -6.04 -2.01
C GLY A 126 9.33 -5.98 -2.68
N SER A 127 10.29 -5.25 -2.12
CA SER A 127 11.68 -5.34 -2.55
C SER A 127 12.32 -6.66 -2.07
N ILE A 128 12.91 -7.42 -2.99
CA ILE A 128 13.70 -8.61 -2.65
C ILE A 128 15.04 -8.25 -1.99
N PHE A 129 15.47 -7.01 -2.13
CA PHE A 129 16.65 -6.46 -1.46
C PHE A 129 16.23 -5.68 -0.21
N LYS A 130 17.06 -5.66 0.83
CA LYS A 130 16.84 -4.82 2.01
C LYS A 130 16.97 -3.34 1.68
N PRO A 131 16.16 -2.46 2.26
CA PRO A 131 15.09 -2.76 3.20
C PRO A 131 13.90 -3.42 2.51
N HIS A 132 13.27 -4.42 3.15
CA HIS A 132 12.06 -5.07 2.62
C HIS A 132 10.81 -4.24 2.84
N VAL A 133 10.82 -3.38 3.86
CA VAL A 133 9.74 -2.45 4.21
C VAL A 133 10.34 -1.06 4.47
N THR A 134 9.72 -0.04 3.92
CA THR A 134 10.10 1.37 4.16
C THR A 134 8.86 2.16 4.55
N TYR A 135 8.92 2.81 5.70
CA TYR A 135 7.86 3.72 6.16
C TYR A 135 8.08 5.13 5.60
N HIS A 136 6.97 5.74 5.16
CA HIS A 136 6.93 7.07 4.58
C HIS A 136 5.88 7.95 5.26
N ARG A 137 6.17 9.26 5.32
CA ARG A 137 5.21 10.27 5.74
C ARG A 137 5.30 11.48 4.81
N ALA A 138 4.17 11.90 4.27
CA ALA A 138 4.05 13.18 3.59
C ALA A 138 3.28 14.17 4.49
N ASP A 139 3.64 15.45 4.43
CA ASP A 139 2.91 16.50 5.13
C ASP A 139 1.56 16.81 4.48
N ALA A 140 0.78 17.72 5.07
CA ALA A 140 -0.54 18.12 4.55
C ALA A 140 -0.49 18.78 3.16
N ASN A 141 0.69 19.24 2.72
CA ASN A 141 0.90 19.83 1.39
C ASN A 141 1.36 18.80 0.36
N GLY A 142 1.56 17.54 0.76
CA GLY A 142 2.01 16.46 -0.12
C GLY A 142 3.52 16.36 -0.28
N GLU A 143 4.30 17.05 0.55
CA GLU A 143 5.75 16.91 0.57
C GLU A 143 6.16 15.67 1.36
N LEU A 144 6.91 14.76 0.74
CA LEU A 144 7.44 13.57 1.41
C LEU A 144 8.54 13.98 2.40
N THR A 145 8.27 13.89 3.70
CA THR A 145 9.13 14.37 4.78
C THR A 145 9.90 13.25 5.48
N ILE A 146 9.36 12.02 5.48
CA ILE A 146 9.98 10.84 6.10
C ILE A 146 10.12 9.74 5.06
N ASN A 147 11.30 9.13 5.06
CA ASN A 147 11.62 7.92 4.33
C ASN A 147 12.52 7.11 5.27
N ARG A 148 11.97 6.04 5.86
CA ARG A 148 12.63 5.29 6.91
C ARG A 148 12.52 3.79 6.71
N PRO A 149 13.65 3.05 6.62
CA PRO A 149 13.64 1.59 6.67
C PRO A 149 13.00 1.05 7.95
N VAL A 150 12.19 0.01 7.81
CA VAL A 150 11.64 -0.80 8.91
C VAL A 150 12.33 -2.15 8.86
N ASP A 151 13.03 -2.50 9.95
CA ASP A 151 13.81 -3.73 9.99
C ASP A 151 12.90 -4.94 10.26
N VAL A 152 12.64 -5.70 9.19
CA VAL A 152 11.94 -6.98 9.22
C VAL A 152 12.89 -8.09 8.75
N PRO A 153 12.80 -9.31 9.32
CA PRO A 153 13.76 -10.39 9.04
C PRO A 153 13.74 -10.85 7.59
N ALA A 154 12.55 -10.89 6.98
CA ALA A 154 12.36 -11.34 5.60
C ALA A 154 11.33 -10.46 4.88
N LEU A 155 11.16 -10.71 3.58
CA LEU A 155 10.13 -10.06 2.77
C LEU A 155 8.76 -10.61 3.16
N THR A 156 8.11 -9.96 4.12
CA THR A 156 6.76 -10.27 4.59
C THR A 156 5.70 -9.57 3.73
N MET A 157 4.53 -10.17 3.62
CA MET A 157 3.36 -9.54 3.02
C MET A 157 2.68 -8.63 4.07
N MET A 158 3.19 -7.42 4.24
CA MET A 158 2.58 -6.42 5.11
C MET A 158 1.46 -5.70 4.34
N HIS A 159 0.21 -6.14 4.52
CA HIS A 159 -0.92 -5.62 3.72
C HIS A 159 -1.45 -4.29 4.26
N ASP A 160 -1.62 -4.19 5.57
CA ASP A 160 -2.13 -3.00 6.25
C ASP A 160 -1.27 -2.66 7.48
N PHE A 161 -1.51 -1.53 8.08
CA PHE A 161 -0.85 -1.04 9.27
C PHE A 161 -1.81 -0.13 10.05
N ALA A 162 -1.44 0.27 11.27
CA ALA A 162 -2.29 1.15 12.06
C ALA A 162 -1.64 2.49 12.36
N LEU A 163 -2.48 3.50 12.56
CA LEU A 163 -2.11 4.83 12.99
C LEU A 163 -2.97 5.22 14.19
N THR A 164 -2.33 5.62 15.29
CA THR A 164 -2.98 6.26 16.44
C THR A 164 -2.63 7.74 16.51
N ALA A 165 -3.07 8.44 17.55
CA ALA A 165 -2.65 9.82 17.77
C ALA A 165 -1.13 9.94 17.98
N GLY A 166 -0.52 9.00 18.71
CA GLY A 166 0.89 9.02 19.09
C GLY A 166 1.79 8.04 18.34
N HIS A 167 1.24 7.01 17.66
CA HIS A 167 2.05 5.89 17.17
C HIS A 167 1.69 5.44 15.76
N VAL A 168 2.66 4.78 15.13
CA VAL A 168 2.51 3.96 13.93
C VAL A 168 2.77 2.51 14.31
N LEU A 169 1.89 1.59 13.90
CA LEU A 169 1.98 0.17 14.22
C LEU A 169 2.22 -0.64 12.94
N PHE A 170 3.30 -1.40 12.92
CA PHE A 170 3.65 -2.32 11.82
C PHE A 170 3.27 -3.75 12.20
N LEU A 171 2.71 -4.49 11.25
CA LEU A 171 2.27 -5.87 11.43
C LEU A 171 3.24 -6.79 10.68
N ASP A 172 4.27 -7.28 11.38
CA ASP A 172 5.27 -8.19 10.84
C ASP A 172 4.82 -9.64 11.12
N LEU A 173 4.14 -10.23 10.12
CA LEU A 173 3.35 -11.45 10.26
C LEU A 173 3.88 -12.57 9.35
N PRO A 174 3.56 -13.85 9.64
CA PRO A 174 4.19 -15.02 9.03
C PRO A 174 3.74 -15.38 7.61
N ILE A 175 3.36 -14.40 6.80
CA ILE A 175 3.15 -14.59 5.36
C ILE A 175 4.37 -14.01 4.64
N VAL A 176 5.27 -14.87 4.18
CA VAL A 176 6.56 -14.48 3.62
C VAL A 176 6.68 -14.85 2.14
N PHE A 177 7.51 -14.10 1.44
CA PHE A 177 7.78 -14.31 0.03
C PHE A 177 8.45 -15.66 -0.22
N ASN A 178 7.98 -16.36 -1.23
CA ASN A 178 8.51 -17.63 -1.68
C ASN A 178 9.01 -17.55 -3.11
N LEU A 179 10.32 -17.67 -3.29
CA LEU A 179 10.97 -17.55 -4.59
C LEU A 179 10.54 -18.65 -5.57
N ASP A 180 10.33 -19.88 -5.09
CA ASP A 180 9.92 -21.00 -5.96
C ASP A 180 8.54 -20.76 -6.59
N ILE A 181 7.60 -20.19 -5.79
CA ILE A 181 6.27 -19.81 -6.29
C ILE A 181 6.40 -18.67 -7.30
N ALA A 182 7.25 -17.68 -7.00
CA ALA A 182 7.48 -16.55 -7.90
C ALA A 182 8.06 -16.98 -9.26
N ILE A 183 9.01 -17.90 -9.26
CA ILE A 183 9.63 -18.44 -10.49
C ILE A 183 8.61 -19.24 -11.32
N LYS A 184 7.74 -20.01 -10.66
CA LYS A 184 6.69 -20.77 -11.35
C LYS A 184 5.58 -19.89 -11.94
N GLY A 185 5.43 -18.67 -11.43
CA GLY A 185 4.37 -17.74 -11.86
C GLY A 185 2.95 -18.22 -11.53
N GLU A 186 2.79 -19.05 -10.52
CA GLU A 186 1.52 -19.64 -10.09
C GLU A 186 0.93 -18.87 -8.90
N GLY A 187 0.14 -17.84 -9.17
CA GLY A 187 -0.57 -17.07 -8.14
C GLY A 187 0.30 -16.08 -7.38
N MET A 188 -0.04 -15.82 -6.12
CA MET A 188 0.68 -14.90 -5.25
C MET A 188 1.93 -15.59 -4.67
N PRO A 189 3.14 -14.99 -4.79
CA PRO A 189 4.39 -15.63 -4.37
C PRO A 189 4.62 -15.51 -2.86
N TYR A 190 3.60 -15.76 -2.06
CA TYR A 190 3.65 -15.68 -0.61
C TYR A 190 3.06 -16.94 0.01
N ARG A 191 3.62 -17.34 1.15
CA ARG A 191 3.12 -18.50 1.92
C ARG A 191 3.26 -18.24 3.42
N TRP A 192 2.48 -18.97 4.18
CA TRP A 192 2.66 -19.08 5.63
C TRP A 192 3.97 -19.79 5.95
N ASP A 193 4.69 -19.24 6.94
CA ASP A 193 5.94 -19.80 7.46
C ASP A 193 5.82 -19.95 8.99
N ASP A 194 5.75 -21.19 9.45
CA ASP A 194 5.57 -21.51 10.88
C ASP A 194 6.76 -21.07 11.74
N ASP A 195 7.94 -20.95 11.15
CA ASP A 195 9.18 -20.59 11.85
C ASP A 195 9.41 -19.07 11.90
N TYR A 196 8.64 -18.27 11.16
CA TYR A 196 8.83 -16.83 11.09
C TYR A 196 8.41 -16.09 12.37
N GLY A 197 7.36 -16.56 13.04
CA GLY A 197 6.72 -15.88 14.16
C GLY A 197 5.81 -14.71 13.73
N ALA A 198 5.29 -13.98 14.70
CA ALA A 198 4.47 -12.79 14.48
C ALA A 198 4.79 -11.74 15.54
N ARG A 199 4.89 -10.48 15.14
CA ARG A 199 5.16 -9.36 16.05
C ARG A 199 4.56 -8.06 15.56
N LEU A 200 4.29 -7.16 16.51
CA LEU A 200 3.84 -5.79 16.26
C LEU A 200 4.97 -4.82 16.53
N GLY A 201 5.30 -3.97 15.56
CA GLY A 201 6.26 -2.89 15.70
C GLY A 201 5.55 -1.59 16.06
N VAL A 202 6.01 -0.90 17.10
CA VAL A 202 5.45 0.37 17.57
C VAL A 202 6.49 1.47 17.42
N LEU A 203 6.18 2.47 16.59
CA LEU A 203 7.00 3.65 16.35
C LEU A 203 6.27 4.90 16.85
N ARG A 204 6.95 5.75 17.59
CA ARG A 204 6.40 7.07 17.98
C ARG A 204 6.35 8.01 16.78
N ARG A 205 5.24 8.71 16.61
CA ARG A 205 5.07 9.69 15.53
C ARG A 205 5.90 10.96 15.71
N ASP A 206 6.13 11.37 16.96
CA ASP A 206 6.94 12.54 17.32
C ASP A 206 8.46 12.26 17.25
N ASP A 207 8.86 10.98 17.20
CA ASP A 207 10.24 10.54 16.97
C ASP A 207 10.30 9.51 15.83
N PRO A 208 10.10 9.96 14.57
CA PRO A 208 9.98 9.04 13.44
C PRO A 208 11.27 8.31 13.06
N PHE A 209 12.42 8.71 13.61
CA PHE A 209 13.71 8.04 13.45
C PHE A 209 14.18 7.31 14.72
N GLY A 210 13.39 7.36 15.79
CA GLY A 210 13.64 6.66 17.03
C GLY A 210 13.50 5.13 16.89
N GLU A 211 13.61 4.43 18.00
CA GLU A 211 13.53 2.97 18.04
C GLU A 211 12.10 2.47 17.71
N ILE A 212 11.98 1.42 16.90
CA ILE A 212 10.75 0.64 16.77
C ILE A 212 10.77 -0.42 17.85
N ARG A 213 9.83 -0.37 18.78
CA ARG A 213 9.69 -1.40 19.81
C ARG A 213 8.85 -2.54 19.26
N TRP A 214 9.38 -3.76 19.30
CA TRP A 214 8.71 -4.95 18.80
C TRP A 214 8.09 -5.75 19.95
N PHE A 215 6.88 -6.26 19.74
CA PHE A 215 6.12 -7.06 20.68
C PHE A 215 5.67 -8.34 19.99
N ASP A 216 6.14 -9.47 20.47
CA ASP A 216 5.72 -10.79 19.96
C ASP A 216 4.24 -11.02 20.28
N ILE A 217 3.55 -11.64 19.33
CA ILE A 217 2.15 -12.04 19.45
C ILE A 217 1.98 -13.48 18.98
N GLU A 218 0.82 -14.08 19.27
CA GLU A 218 0.45 -15.37 18.69
C GLU A 218 0.45 -15.28 17.15
N PRO A 219 1.04 -16.26 16.45
CA PRO A 219 1.08 -16.26 14.99
C PRO A 219 -0.32 -16.16 14.38
N CYS A 220 -0.50 -15.13 13.58
CA CYS A 220 -1.74 -14.85 12.87
C CYS A 220 -1.45 -14.10 11.58
N TYR A 221 -2.47 -13.94 10.73
CA TYR A 221 -2.39 -13.03 9.62
C TYR A 221 -3.59 -12.06 9.65
N VAL A 222 -3.29 -10.80 9.45
CA VAL A 222 -4.26 -9.70 9.43
C VAL A 222 -4.23 -9.06 8.06
N PHE A 223 -5.36 -9.08 7.36
CA PHE A 223 -5.52 -8.32 6.13
C PHE A 223 -5.79 -6.84 6.43
N HIS A 224 -6.76 -6.55 7.28
CA HIS A 224 -7.15 -5.17 7.53
C HIS A 224 -7.21 -4.83 9.02
N VAL A 225 -6.83 -3.59 9.30
CA VAL A 225 -7.01 -2.96 10.61
C VAL A 225 -8.35 -2.23 10.62
N ALA A 226 -9.20 -2.57 11.59
CA ALA A 226 -10.49 -1.91 11.77
C ALA A 226 -10.33 -0.58 12.49
N ASN A 227 -9.52 -0.54 13.59
CA ASN A 227 -9.25 0.66 14.36
C ASN A 227 -7.99 0.51 15.21
N ALA A 228 -7.38 1.65 15.61
CA ALA A 228 -6.34 1.70 16.61
C ALA A 228 -6.38 3.03 17.38
N TYR A 229 -6.13 2.98 18.68
CA TYR A 229 -6.07 4.19 19.52
C TYR A 229 -5.15 4.02 20.71
N ASP A 230 -4.64 5.14 21.21
CA ASP A 230 -3.88 5.19 22.47
C ASP A 230 -4.87 5.22 23.64
N ASP A 231 -4.67 4.37 24.66
CA ASP A 231 -5.47 4.29 25.86
C ASP A 231 -4.57 4.28 27.11
N ALA A 232 -4.39 5.45 27.70
CA ALA A 232 -3.48 5.68 28.83
C ALA A 232 -2.07 5.10 28.55
N ASP A 233 -1.72 3.98 29.19
CA ASP A 233 -0.41 3.32 29.07
C ASP A 233 -0.41 2.19 28.03
N SER A 234 -1.49 2.06 27.26
CA SER A 234 -1.70 0.97 26.30
C SER A 234 -2.04 1.50 24.90
N ILE A 235 -1.82 0.66 23.90
CA ILE A 235 -2.32 0.86 22.55
C ILE A 235 -3.32 -0.26 22.26
N VAL A 236 -4.51 0.09 21.82
CA VAL A 236 -5.52 -0.87 21.41
C VAL A 236 -5.53 -0.98 19.90
N LEU A 237 -5.38 -2.20 19.40
CA LEU A 237 -5.47 -2.54 17.98
C LEU A 237 -6.65 -3.49 17.77
N GLN A 238 -7.56 -3.14 16.87
CA GLN A 238 -8.66 -3.98 16.43
C GLN A 238 -8.42 -4.38 14.96
N ALA A 239 -8.33 -5.67 14.69
CA ALA A 239 -8.01 -6.21 13.37
C ALA A 239 -8.95 -7.35 12.97
N VAL A 240 -9.01 -7.66 11.65
CA VAL A 240 -9.83 -8.71 11.04
C VAL A 240 -8.97 -9.59 10.15
#